data_9b96fa3fca33ea765dd7de35315375b3
#
_entry.id   9b96fa3fca33ea765dd7de35315375b3
#
_cell.length_a   1.000
_cell.length_b   1.000
_cell.length_c   1.000
_cell.angle_alpha   90.00
_cell.angle_beta   90.00
_cell.angle_gamma   90.00
#
_symmetry.space_group_name_H-M   'P 1'
#
loop_
_entity.id
_entity.type
_entity.pdbx_description
1 polymer ?
#
loop_
_entity_poly.entity_id
_entity_poly.type
_entity_poly.pdbx_seq_one_letter_code
_entity_poly.pdbx_strand_id
1 'polypeptide(L)'
;ESTFGGAADEYGFNLSNSENTVIGFSLEGNTIPTGQGVLTNIKLDGINPTPECFEEIIMSDTNGNEIPSLAGACADLWSDLWSDDGSCQFTDENLNYFTDLPNSTGLNHLVIIEDILGLEPGDEIGLFDANGLLSSEDCSDEFGELLVGAGVYDGSQMNIVGVGSLDFCDFPDGYQLSGWVEDNPIMIKIWDASQDYEYVATQYMFESGGVWNELFSTIMELDANIYGCTDPEALNYDEYATVDLSLI
;
A
#
# COMPACT_ATOMS: atom_id res chain seq x y z
N GLU A 1 -17.91 19.75 -0.45
CA GLU A 1 -16.61 19.43 0.15
C GLU A 1 -16.58 19.77 1.63
N SER A 2 -15.94 18.96 2.44
CA SER A 2 -15.75 19.23 3.87
C SER A 2 -14.41 18.63 4.35
N THR A 3 -13.83 19.26 5.36
CA THR A 3 -12.59 18.81 6.01
C THR A 3 -12.87 18.48 7.47
N PHE A 4 -12.26 17.40 7.98
CA PHE A 4 -12.51 16.95 9.36
C PHE A 4 -11.40 16.00 9.85
N GLY A 5 -11.26 15.92 11.19
CA GLY A 5 -10.37 14.95 11.85
C GLY A 5 -8.89 15.13 11.56
N GLY A 6 -8.12 14.12 11.89
CA GLY A 6 -6.67 14.11 11.78
C GLY A 6 -5.96 15.00 12.81
N ALA A 7 -4.65 15.14 12.67
CA ALA A 7 -3.83 15.95 13.59
C ALA A 7 -4.27 17.40 13.65
N ALA A 8 -4.80 17.97 12.56
CA ALA A 8 -5.28 19.34 12.58
C ALA A 8 -6.44 19.54 13.56
N ASP A 9 -7.41 18.63 13.59
CA ASP A 9 -8.53 18.68 14.53
C ASP A 9 -8.07 18.39 15.97
N GLU A 10 -7.24 17.36 16.15
CA GLU A 10 -6.70 16.95 17.46
C GLU A 10 -5.94 18.08 18.15
N TYR A 11 -5.15 18.85 17.40
CA TYR A 11 -4.38 19.99 17.94
C TYR A 11 -5.11 21.32 17.85
N GLY A 12 -6.43 21.32 17.62
CA GLY A 12 -7.29 22.48 17.69
C GLY A 12 -7.07 23.52 16.58
N PHE A 13 -6.75 23.04 15.38
CA PHE A 13 -6.70 23.90 14.20
C PHE A 13 -8.12 24.13 13.66
N ASN A 14 -8.36 25.35 13.21
CA ASN A 14 -9.57 25.67 12.48
C ASN A 14 -9.35 25.31 11.01
N LEU A 15 -10.20 24.43 10.49
CA LEU A 15 -10.18 24.01 9.10
C LEU A 15 -11.21 24.81 8.30
N SER A 16 -10.81 25.34 7.17
CA SER A 16 -11.67 26.01 6.20
C SER A 16 -11.37 25.50 4.81
N ASN A 17 -12.39 25.26 4.02
CA ASN A 17 -12.24 24.77 2.65
C ASN A 17 -13.09 25.58 1.68
N SER A 18 -12.61 25.64 0.45
CA SER A 18 -13.31 26.10 -0.73
C SER A 18 -13.23 25.03 -1.82
N GLU A 19 -13.78 25.28 -2.99
CA GLU A 19 -13.85 24.34 -4.11
C GLU A 19 -12.49 23.71 -4.51
N ASN A 20 -11.37 24.37 -4.25
CA ASN A 20 -10.05 23.92 -4.65
C ASN A 20 -8.94 24.21 -3.62
N THR A 21 -9.31 24.58 -2.40
CA THR A 21 -8.32 24.98 -1.40
C THR A 21 -8.76 24.56 -0.01
N VAL A 22 -7.85 23.96 0.75
CA VAL A 22 -8.02 23.67 2.18
C VAL A 22 -7.01 24.49 2.97
N ILE A 23 -7.48 25.16 4.00
CA ILE A 23 -6.66 25.99 4.90
C ILE A 23 -6.87 25.49 6.33
N GLY A 24 -5.76 25.20 7.03
CA GLY A 24 -5.75 24.91 8.45
C GLY A 24 -4.93 25.96 9.20
N PHE A 25 -5.51 26.57 10.24
CA PHE A 25 -4.82 27.58 11.05
C PHE A 25 -5.23 27.51 12.51
N SER A 26 -4.32 27.90 13.40
CA SER A 26 -4.60 28.05 14.83
C SER A 26 -4.63 29.53 15.23
N LEU A 27 -5.72 29.98 15.83
CA LEU A 27 -5.84 31.30 16.43
C LEU A 27 -5.22 31.36 17.81
N GLU A 28 -5.02 30.22 18.45
CA GLU A 28 -4.46 30.09 19.80
C GLU A 28 -2.95 29.85 19.80
N GLY A 29 -2.34 29.73 18.61
CA GLY A 29 -0.91 29.46 18.47
C GLY A 29 -0.55 27.97 18.70
N ASN A 30 -1.51 27.06 18.59
CA ASN A 30 -1.26 25.64 18.68
C ASN A 30 -0.36 25.17 17.52
N THR A 31 0.39 24.12 17.76
CA THR A 31 1.28 23.52 16.77
C THR A 31 1.01 22.02 16.66
N ILE A 32 1.12 21.48 15.47
CA ILE A 32 1.13 20.05 15.25
C ILE A 32 2.57 19.57 15.47
N PRO A 33 2.83 18.59 16.35
CA PRO A 33 4.17 18.07 16.58
C PRO A 33 4.71 17.36 15.33
N THR A 34 6.01 17.20 15.25
CA THR A 34 6.64 16.39 14.21
C THR A 34 6.21 14.94 14.39
N GLY A 35 5.80 14.30 13.31
CA GLY A 35 5.33 12.91 13.30
C GLY A 35 4.83 12.52 11.92
N GLN A 36 4.33 11.30 11.85
CA GLN A 36 3.62 10.76 10.68
C GLN A 36 2.15 10.62 11.05
N GLY A 37 1.28 10.74 10.08
CA GLY A 37 -0.15 10.53 10.28
C GLY A 37 -1.01 11.37 9.34
N VAL A 38 -2.31 11.17 9.45
CA VAL A 38 -3.30 11.94 8.69
C VAL A 38 -3.36 13.36 9.25
N LEU A 39 -3.04 14.35 8.40
CA LEU A 39 -3.12 15.76 8.79
C LEU A 39 -4.59 16.20 8.89
N THR A 40 -5.40 15.87 7.90
CA THR A 40 -6.87 16.09 7.88
C THR A 40 -7.50 15.23 6.80
N ASN A 41 -8.78 14.91 6.95
CA ASN A 41 -9.55 14.21 5.92
C ASN A 41 -10.30 15.25 5.07
N ILE A 42 -10.41 14.99 3.77
CA ILE A 42 -11.13 15.83 2.82
C ILE A 42 -12.24 14.97 2.20
N LYS A 43 -13.48 15.39 2.40
CA LYS A 43 -14.63 14.78 1.71
C LYS A 43 -14.92 15.58 0.45
N LEU A 44 -14.85 14.91 -0.68
CA LEU A 44 -15.18 15.46 -2.00
C LEU A 44 -16.60 15.02 -2.39
N ASP A 45 -17.35 15.91 -3.02
CA ASP A 45 -18.70 15.64 -3.54
C ASP A 45 -18.68 15.70 -5.07
N GLY A 46 -19.25 14.71 -5.74
CA GLY A 46 -19.47 14.74 -7.19
C GLY A 46 -18.21 14.48 -8.02
N ILE A 47 -17.46 13.45 -7.67
CA ILE A 47 -16.20 13.09 -8.34
C ILE A 47 -16.45 12.65 -9.79
N ASN A 48 -15.79 13.33 -10.73
CA ASN A 48 -15.53 12.76 -12.05
C ASN A 48 -14.26 11.88 -11.91
N PRO A 49 -14.13 10.78 -12.66
CA PRO A 49 -12.94 9.95 -12.64
C PRO A 49 -11.76 10.71 -13.28
N THR A 50 -11.13 11.56 -12.49
CA THR A 50 -9.92 12.30 -12.85
C THR A 50 -8.97 12.22 -11.68
N PRO A 51 -7.65 12.07 -11.92
CA PRO A 51 -6.67 12.12 -10.84
C PRO A 51 -6.78 13.47 -10.12
N GLU A 52 -6.95 13.44 -8.82
CA GLU A 52 -6.93 14.64 -7.98
C GLU A 52 -5.54 14.81 -7.36
N CYS A 53 -4.96 15.97 -7.55
CA CYS A 53 -3.60 16.26 -7.13
C CYS A 53 -3.58 17.46 -6.20
N PHE A 54 -2.68 17.45 -5.23
CA PHE A 54 -2.26 18.69 -4.59
C PHE A 54 -1.25 19.38 -5.49
N GLU A 55 -1.62 20.54 -6.04
CA GLU A 55 -0.71 21.34 -6.85
C GLU A 55 0.30 22.11 -6.00
N GLU A 56 -0.12 22.56 -4.83
CA GLU A 56 0.71 23.36 -3.94
C GLU A 56 0.36 23.04 -2.47
N ILE A 57 1.39 22.72 -1.67
CA ILE A 57 1.27 22.56 -0.22
C ILE A 57 2.13 23.61 0.43
N ILE A 58 1.51 24.50 1.20
CA ILE A 58 2.21 25.54 1.98
C ILE A 58 2.08 25.21 3.45
N MET A 59 3.20 25.01 4.12
CA MET A 59 3.27 24.85 5.57
C MET A 59 4.08 25.98 6.17
N SER A 60 3.71 26.41 7.37
CA SER A 60 4.42 27.49 8.07
C SER A 60 4.76 27.09 9.50
N ASP A 61 5.91 27.54 9.96
CA ASP A 61 6.29 27.47 11.36
C ASP A 61 5.53 28.51 12.23
N THR A 62 5.76 28.50 13.53
CA THR A 62 5.13 29.45 14.49
C THR A 62 5.53 30.92 14.27
N ASN A 63 6.52 31.19 13.46
CA ASN A 63 6.97 32.55 13.11
C ASN A 63 6.45 32.99 11.74
N GLY A 64 5.70 32.11 11.06
CA GLY A 64 5.21 32.37 9.70
C GLY A 64 6.23 32.11 8.60
N ASN A 65 7.37 31.46 8.91
CA ASN A 65 8.31 31.06 7.87
C ASN A 65 7.80 29.79 7.19
N GLU A 66 7.99 29.72 5.90
CA GLU A 66 7.66 28.55 5.11
C GLU A 66 8.49 27.32 5.52
N ILE A 67 7.83 26.19 5.72
CA ILE A 67 8.44 24.89 5.88
C ILE A 67 8.41 24.19 4.52
N PRO A 68 9.58 23.78 3.96
CA PRO A 68 9.60 23.06 2.68
C PRO A 68 8.67 21.85 2.71
N SER A 69 7.76 21.78 1.76
CA SER A 69 6.76 20.72 1.63
C SER A 69 6.72 20.22 0.18
N LEU A 70 6.43 18.95 0.00
CA LEU A 70 6.27 18.31 -1.30
C LEU A 70 4.90 17.63 -1.34
N ALA A 71 4.17 17.85 -2.43
CA ALA A 71 3.00 17.06 -2.75
C ALA A 71 3.44 15.64 -3.15
N GLY A 72 2.72 14.64 -2.67
CA GLY A 72 2.85 13.27 -3.12
C GLY A 72 2.27 13.05 -4.52
N ALA A 73 2.18 11.79 -4.94
CA ALA A 73 1.49 11.44 -6.17
C ALA A 73 0.01 11.84 -6.13
N CYS A 74 -0.58 12.01 -7.30
CA CYS A 74 -2.02 12.25 -7.43
C CYS A 74 -2.80 11.01 -6.98
N ALA A 75 -3.93 11.22 -6.35
CA ALA A 75 -4.86 10.15 -6.03
C ALA A 75 -5.87 10.00 -7.17
N ASP A 76 -6.03 8.80 -7.68
CA ASP A 76 -7.14 8.46 -8.58
C ASP A 76 -8.39 8.24 -7.73
N LEU A 77 -9.31 9.21 -7.78
CA LEU A 77 -10.55 9.14 -7.04
C LEU A 77 -11.64 8.53 -7.95
N TRP A 78 -11.93 7.26 -7.73
CA TRP A 78 -13.04 6.56 -8.39
C TRP A 78 -14.27 6.60 -7.48
N SER A 79 -15.45 6.81 -8.07
CA SER A 79 -16.72 6.95 -7.33
C SER A 79 -17.16 5.68 -6.58
N ASP A 80 -16.51 4.56 -6.84
CA ASP A 80 -16.89 3.25 -6.31
C ASP A 80 -16.00 2.81 -5.10
N LEU A 81 -15.03 3.65 -4.67
CA LEU A 81 -14.12 3.37 -3.54
C LEU A 81 -14.74 3.59 -2.15
N TRP A 82 -16.03 3.92 -2.08
CA TRP A 82 -16.72 4.06 -0.81
C TRP A 82 -17.53 2.81 -0.52
N SER A 83 -17.03 1.96 0.35
CA SER A 83 -17.91 0.98 1.00
C SER A 83 -18.95 1.71 1.86
N ASP A 84 -20.14 1.14 1.99
CA ASP A 84 -21.26 1.72 2.80
C ASP A 84 -20.88 1.93 4.28
N ASP A 85 -19.74 1.41 4.75
CA ASP A 85 -19.24 1.54 6.12
C ASP A 85 -18.25 2.70 6.32
N GLY A 86 -17.91 3.44 5.26
CA GLY A 86 -17.00 4.60 5.32
C GLY A 86 -15.51 4.25 5.37
N SER A 87 -15.14 3.00 5.11
CA SER A 87 -13.74 2.60 4.98
C SER A 87 -13.21 2.89 3.58
N CYS A 88 -12.00 3.46 3.48
CA CYS A 88 -11.25 3.53 2.24
C CYS A 88 -10.56 2.18 2.04
N GLN A 89 -11.08 1.34 1.19
CA GLN A 89 -10.37 0.16 0.75
C GLN A 89 -9.56 0.53 -0.50
N PHE A 90 -8.26 0.51 -0.39
CA PHE A 90 -7.37 0.49 -1.55
C PHE A 90 -7.34 -0.94 -2.11
N THR A 91 -8.46 -1.40 -2.62
CA THR A 91 -8.50 -2.61 -3.43
C THR A 91 -8.35 -2.18 -4.88
N ASP A 92 -7.35 -2.69 -5.57
CA ASP A 92 -7.34 -2.63 -7.02
C ASP A 92 -8.60 -3.40 -7.49
N GLU A 93 -9.61 -2.70 -8.01
CA GLU A 93 -10.90 -3.28 -8.42
C GLU A 93 -10.76 -4.39 -9.49
N ASN A 94 -9.55 -4.56 -9.99
CA ASN A 94 -9.23 -5.56 -11.00
C ASN A 94 -8.55 -6.81 -10.44
N LEU A 95 -8.33 -6.91 -9.12
CA LEU A 95 -7.78 -8.12 -8.51
C LEU A 95 -8.76 -9.28 -8.66
N ASN A 96 -8.27 -10.41 -9.18
CA ASN A 96 -9.02 -11.64 -9.36
C ASN A 96 -8.55 -12.76 -8.43
N TYR A 97 -7.28 -12.75 -8.06
CA TYR A 97 -6.64 -13.81 -7.29
C TYR A 97 -6.27 -13.36 -5.87
N PHE A 98 -5.47 -12.32 -5.71
CA PHE A 98 -5.04 -11.81 -4.41
C PHE A 98 -6.08 -10.86 -3.79
N THR A 99 -7.28 -11.37 -3.48
CA THR A 99 -8.42 -10.57 -3.05
C THR A 99 -8.65 -10.53 -1.53
N ASP A 100 -8.03 -11.43 -0.76
CA ASP A 100 -8.25 -11.55 0.69
C ASP A 100 -7.29 -10.63 1.48
N LEU A 101 -7.49 -9.34 1.34
CA LEU A 101 -6.68 -8.30 1.98
C LEU A 101 -7.24 -7.92 3.35
N PRO A 102 -6.39 -7.59 4.34
CA PRO A 102 -6.85 -7.11 5.63
C PRO A 102 -7.49 -5.73 5.49
N ASN A 103 -8.40 -5.42 6.42
CA ASN A 103 -8.99 -4.08 6.51
C ASN A 103 -7.90 -3.05 6.80
N SER A 104 -8.07 -1.83 6.26
CA SER A 104 -7.14 -0.74 6.51
C SER A 104 -7.07 -0.42 8.01
N THR A 105 -5.86 -0.43 8.55
CA THR A 105 -5.57 -0.04 9.95
C THR A 105 -5.09 1.39 10.06
N GLY A 106 -4.78 2.04 8.92
CA GLY A 106 -4.12 3.34 8.89
C GLY A 106 -2.59 3.25 8.98
N LEU A 107 -2.03 2.07 9.31
CA LEU A 107 -0.60 1.80 9.24
C LEU A 107 -0.27 1.17 7.90
N ASN A 108 0.55 1.84 7.11
CA ASN A 108 0.82 1.44 5.73
C ASN A 108 2.31 1.44 5.42
N HIS A 109 2.71 0.55 4.52
CA HIS A 109 4.05 0.50 3.95
C HIS A 109 3.93 0.46 2.43
N LEU A 110 4.59 1.38 1.73
CA LEU A 110 4.59 1.44 0.28
C LEU A 110 5.75 0.61 -0.28
N VAL A 111 5.46 -0.31 -1.18
CA VAL A 111 6.46 -1.03 -1.98
C VAL A 111 6.41 -0.51 -3.41
N ILE A 112 7.53 0.05 -3.85
CA ILE A 112 7.73 0.56 -5.21
C ILE A 112 8.54 -0.48 -5.98
N ILE A 113 8.04 -0.96 -7.12
CA ILE A 113 8.74 -1.90 -7.99
C ILE A 113 9.01 -1.17 -9.31
N GLU A 114 10.27 -0.78 -9.53
CA GLU A 114 10.64 0.12 -10.63
C GLU A 114 10.67 -0.59 -11.98
N ASP A 115 11.25 -1.79 -12.05
CA ASP A 115 11.34 -2.59 -13.27
C ASP A 115 10.85 -4.01 -13.02
N ILE A 116 10.06 -4.54 -13.93
CA ILE A 116 9.44 -5.86 -13.80
C ILE A 116 9.65 -6.63 -15.10
N LEU A 117 10.30 -7.79 -14.98
CA LEU A 117 10.57 -8.69 -16.09
C LEU A 117 9.73 -9.95 -15.98
N GLY A 118 9.22 -10.43 -17.11
CA GLY A 118 8.55 -11.73 -17.21
C GLY A 118 7.06 -11.72 -16.86
N LEU A 119 6.45 -10.57 -16.55
CA LEU A 119 5.01 -10.44 -16.36
C LEU A 119 4.32 -9.91 -17.62
N GLU A 120 3.06 -10.30 -17.79
CA GLU A 120 2.15 -9.75 -18.77
C GLU A 120 1.06 -8.90 -18.09
N PRO A 121 0.52 -7.85 -18.76
CA PRO A 121 -0.60 -7.09 -18.20
C PRO A 121 -1.79 -8.00 -17.84
N GLY A 122 -2.23 -7.90 -16.59
CA GLY A 122 -3.27 -8.74 -16.01
C GLY A 122 -2.76 -9.77 -14.99
N ASP A 123 -1.44 -9.99 -14.91
CA ASP A 123 -0.83 -10.75 -13.81
C ASP A 123 -0.91 -9.96 -12.51
N GLU A 124 -0.93 -10.66 -11.38
CA GLU A 124 -1.04 -10.02 -10.08
C GLU A 124 0.20 -10.24 -9.23
N ILE A 125 0.57 -9.20 -8.48
CA ILE A 125 1.63 -9.26 -7.47
C ILE A 125 0.99 -9.13 -6.10
N GLY A 126 1.20 -10.13 -5.24
CA GLY A 126 0.82 -10.12 -3.83
C GLY A 126 2.03 -9.86 -2.93
N LEU A 127 1.86 -8.95 -1.97
CA LEU A 127 2.81 -8.71 -0.89
C LEU A 127 2.39 -9.47 0.35
N PHE A 128 3.30 -10.25 0.91
CA PHE A 128 3.01 -11.12 2.04
C PHE A 128 3.96 -10.86 3.22
N ASP A 129 3.43 -11.03 4.41
CA ASP A 129 4.21 -11.28 5.61
C ASP A 129 4.10 -12.76 5.97
N ALA A 130 5.23 -13.47 6.03
CA ALA A 130 5.25 -14.89 6.36
C ALA A 130 4.85 -15.18 7.83
N ASN A 131 4.87 -14.16 8.67
CA ASN A 131 4.50 -14.23 10.09
C ASN A 131 3.72 -12.96 10.51
N GLY A 132 2.81 -12.51 9.65
CA GLY A 132 1.89 -11.41 9.91
C GLY A 132 0.90 -11.74 11.02
N LEU A 133 0.31 -10.72 11.62
CA LEU A 133 -0.73 -10.86 12.64
C LEU A 133 -2.06 -11.19 11.94
N LEU A 134 -2.61 -12.36 12.25
CA LEU A 134 -3.89 -12.84 11.71
C LEU A 134 -5.09 -12.42 12.55
N SER A 135 -4.86 -12.19 13.86
CA SER A 135 -5.92 -11.82 14.81
C SER A 135 -6.60 -10.52 14.41
N SER A 136 -7.92 -10.50 14.43
CA SER A 136 -8.71 -9.32 14.14
C SER A 136 -9.88 -9.23 15.14
N GLU A 137 -10.05 -8.03 15.74
CA GLU A 137 -11.10 -7.73 16.71
C GLU A 137 -10.98 -8.46 18.08
N ASP A 138 -9.95 -9.25 18.30
CA ASP A 138 -9.66 -9.92 19.57
C ASP A 138 -8.16 -9.82 19.91
N CYS A 139 -7.73 -10.48 20.97
CA CYS A 139 -6.34 -10.52 21.43
C CYS A 139 -5.84 -11.98 21.46
N SER A 140 -6.03 -12.71 20.37
CA SER A 140 -5.64 -14.13 20.29
C SER A 140 -4.17 -14.35 19.97
N ASP A 141 -3.44 -13.31 19.50
CA ASP A 141 -2.02 -13.39 19.13
C ASP A 141 -1.74 -14.49 18.10
N GLU A 142 -2.62 -14.62 17.10
CA GLU A 142 -2.43 -15.58 16.02
C GLU A 142 -1.55 -14.98 14.93
N PHE A 143 -0.49 -15.70 14.54
CA PHE A 143 0.46 -15.28 13.51
C PHE A 143 0.59 -16.33 12.42
N GLY A 144 0.83 -15.88 11.18
CA GLY A 144 1.01 -16.76 10.04
C GLY A 144 1.25 -16.00 8.75
N GLU A 145 1.32 -16.75 7.64
CA GLU A 145 1.41 -16.13 6.33
C GLU A 145 0.13 -15.34 6.04
N LEU A 146 0.30 -14.06 5.73
CA LEU A 146 -0.79 -13.12 5.47
C LEU A 146 -0.50 -12.30 4.21
N LEU A 147 -1.46 -12.26 3.29
CA LEU A 147 -1.50 -11.29 2.20
C LEU A 147 -1.83 -9.92 2.80
N VAL A 148 -0.95 -8.93 2.59
CA VAL A 148 -1.09 -7.60 3.19
C VAL A 148 -1.22 -6.47 2.17
N GLY A 149 -0.97 -6.76 0.90
CA GLY A 149 -1.11 -5.83 -0.21
C GLY A 149 -1.08 -6.56 -1.54
N ALA A 150 -1.73 -6.03 -2.56
CA ALA A 150 -1.71 -6.61 -3.90
C ALA A 150 -1.93 -5.55 -4.97
N GLY A 151 -1.57 -5.87 -6.22
CA GLY A 151 -1.83 -5.04 -7.37
C GLY A 151 -1.78 -5.84 -8.68
N VAL A 152 -2.50 -5.35 -9.69
CA VAL A 152 -2.50 -5.91 -11.05
C VAL A 152 -1.41 -5.22 -11.88
N TYR A 153 -0.58 -6.00 -12.55
CA TYR A 153 0.43 -5.46 -13.45
C TYR A 153 -0.22 -4.93 -14.74
N ASP A 154 0.08 -3.68 -15.09
CA ASP A 154 -0.44 -2.99 -16.28
C ASP A 154 0.60 -2.79 -17.40
N GLY A 155 1.83 -3.26 -17.18
CA GLY A 155 2.96 -3.07 -18.10
C GLY A 155 3.90 -1.93 -17.70
N SER A 156 3.71 -1.34 -16.52
CA SER A 156 4.53 -0.23 -16.01
C SER A 156 5.05 -0.49 -14.58
N GLN A 157 5.77 0.48 -14.02
CA GLN A 157 6.16 0.48 -12.60
C GLN A 157 4.94 0.25 -11.70
N MET A 158 5.10 -0.55 -10.66
CA MET A 158 4.03 -0.78 -9.69
C MET A 158 4.31 -0.12 -8.34
N ASN A 159 3.22 0.32 -7.72
CA ASN A 159 3.20 0.86 -6.36
C ASN A 159 2.13 0.13 -5.56
N ILE A 160 2.55 -0.70 -4.62
CA ILE A 160 1.63 -1.54 -3.83
C ILE A 160 1.72 -1.13 -2.36
N VAL A 161 0.58 -0.92 -1.73
CA VAL A 161 0.49 -0.58 -0.30
C VAL A 161 0.22 -1.84 0.50
N GLY A 162 1.10 -2.13 1.47
CA GLY A 162 0.89 -3.18 2.45
C GLY A 162 0.28 -2.63 3.74
N VAL A 163 -0.77 -3.28 4.24
CA VAL A 163 -1.49 -2.92 5.47
C VAL A 163 -0.77 -3.48 6.68
N GLY A 164 -0.42 -2.61 7.64
CA GLY A 164 0.23 -2.98 8.90
C GLY A 164 -0.75 -3.40 9.98
N SER A 165 -0.30 -4.26 10.89
CA SER A 165 -1.08 -4.67 12.05
C SER A 165 -1.11 -3.58 13.13
N LEU A 166 -2.16 -3.60 13.95
CA LEU A 166 -2.23 -2.81 15.18
C LEU A 166 -2.52 -3.73 16.36
N ASP A 167 -1.88 -3.44 17.50
CA ASP A 167 -2.09 -4.14 18.75
C ASP A 167 -2.37 -3.15 19.87
N PHE A 168 -3.61 -3.19 20.39
CA PHE A 168 -4.08 -2.38 21.52
C PHE A 168 -4.41 -3.23 22.73
N CYS A 169 -3.99 -4.50 22.81
CA CYS A 169 -4.38 -5.44 23.85
C CYS A 169 -3.88 -5.08 25.25
N ASP A 170 -2.88 -4.22 25.37
CA ASP A 170 -2.42 -3.66 26.66
C ASP A 170 -3.41 -2.65 27.26
N PHE A 171 -4.42 -2.20 26.51
CA PHE A 171 -5.43 -1.27 26.98
C PHE A 171 -6.70 -1.99 27.41
N PRO A 172 -7.50 -1.43 28.38
CA PRO A 172 -8.82 -1.96 28.70
C PRO A 172 -9.72 -2.00 27.44
N ASP A 173 -10.35 -3.13 27.18
CA ASP A 173 -11.17 -3.40 25.97
C ASP A 173 -10.38 -3.26 24.66
N GLY A 174 -9.07 -3.47 24.71
CA GLY A 174 -8.19 -3.46 23.55
C GLY A 174 -8.46 -4.63 22.60
N TYR A 175 -7.97 -4.50 21.37
CA TYR A 175 -8.12 -5.47 20.30
C TYR A 175 -6.92 -5.42 19.36
N GLN A 176 -6.79 -6.41 18.53
CA GLN A 176 -5.81 -6.47 17.44
C GLN A 176 -6.48 -6.26 16.10
N LEU A 177 -5.73 -5.71 15.14
CA LEU A 177 -6.11 -5.65 13.73
C LEU A 177 -5.01 -6.33 12.91
N SER A 178 -5.42 -7.21 12.00
CA SER A 178 -4.53 -7.99 11.14
C SER A 178 -3.71 -7.11 10.18
N GLY A 179 -2.49 -7.57 9.90
CA GLY A 179 -1.57 -6.89 8.99
C GLY A 179 -0.13 -7.37 9.15
N TRP A 180 0.79 -6.74 8.40
CA TRP A 180 2.20 -7.03 8.55
C TRP A 180 2.73 -6.63 9.94
N VAL A 181 3.78 -7.32 10.37
CA VAL A 181 4.49 -7.07 11.63
C VAL A 181 5.84 -6.43 11.34
N GLU A 182 6.20 -5.41 12.10
CA GLU A 182 7.46 -4.66 11.95
C GLU A 182 8.67 -5.59 11.96
N ASP A 183 9.67 -5.25 11.16
CA ASP A 183 10.93 -5.99 10.94
C ASP A 183 10.79 -7.36 10.26
N ASN A 184 9.60 -7.86 9.99
CA ASN A 184 9.45 -9.07 9.18
C ASN A 184 9.85 -8.81 7.72
N PRO A 185 10.49 -9.79 7.03
CA PRO A 185 10.83 -9.64 5.61
C PRO A 185 9.59 -9.51 4.72
N ILE A 186 9.67 -8.64 3.73
CA ILE A 186 8.67 -8.56 2.66
C ILE A 186 8.83 -9.78 1.75
N MET A 187 7.76 -10.54 1.56
CA MET A 187 7.69 -11.66 0.62
C MET A 187 6.77 -11.32 -0.53
N ILE A 188 7.17 -11.68 -1.74
CA ILE A 188 6.43 -11.42 -2.96
C ILE A 188 5.98 -12.73 -3.57
N LYS A 189 4.68 -12.82 -3.87
CA LYS A 189 4.13 -13.89 -4.71
C LYS A 189 3.52 -13.29 -5.96
N ILE A 190 3.52 -14.08 -7.01
CA ILE A 190 3.01 -13.73 -8.33
C ILE A 190 1.95 -14.72 -8.70
N TRP A 191 0.85 -14.25 -9.26
CA TRP A 191 -0.13 -15.05 -9.96
C TRP A 191 -0.08 -14.72 -11.45
N ASP A 192 0.31 -15.71 -12.24
CA ASP A 192 0.25 -15.66 -13.70
C ASP A 192 -1.18 -15.96 -14.16
N ALA A 193 -1.86 -14.92 -14.62
CA ALA A 193 -3.26 -15.00 -15.03
C ALA A 193 -3.45 -15.88 -16.27
N SER A 194 -2.44 -15.99 -17.12
CA SER A 194 -2.49 -16.77 -18.36
C SER A 194 -2.37 -18.27 -18.12
N GLN A 195 -1.64 -18.66 -17.07
CA GLN A 195 -1.39 -20.04 -16.68
C GLN A 195 -2.21 -20.48 -15.46
N ASP A 196 -2.93 -19.56 -14.81
CA ASP A 196 -3.63 -19.78 -13.52
C ASP A 196 -2.70 -20.42 -12.49
N TYR A 197 -1.52 -19.82 -12.29
CA TYR A 197 -0.45 -20.38 -11.49
C TYR A 197 0.16 -19.36 -10.53
N GLU A 198 0.17 -19.69 -9.22
CA GLU A 198 0.84 -18.90 -8.17
C GLU A 198 2.25 -19.43 -7.92
N TYR A 199 3.21 -18.52 -7.76
CA TYR A 199 4.57 -18.85 -7.34
C TYR A 199 5.20 -17.74 -6.51
N VAL A 200 6.21 -18.11 -5.71
CA VAL A 200 7.00 -17.15 -4.93
C VAL A 200 8.09 -16.55 -5.82
N ALA A 201 8.12 -15.23 -5.90
CA ALA A 201 9.22 -14.54 -6.56
C ALA A 201 10.51 -14.73 -5.75
N THR A 202 11.57 -15.16 -6.41
CA THR A 202 12.88 -15.44 -5.77
C THR A 202 14.00 -14.53 -6.26
N GLN A 203 13.75 -13.77 -7.32
CA GLN A 203 14.74 -12.93 -7.97
C GLN A 203 14.28 -11.47 -7.97
N TYR A 204 14.57 -10.78 -6.88
CA TYR A 204 14.37 -9.35 -6.77
C TYR A 204 15.42 -8.73 -5.86
N MET A 205 15.71 -7.45 -6.09
CA MET A 205 16.72 -6.71 -5.38
C MET A 205 16.14 -5.42 -4.81
N PHE A 206 16.12 -5.33 -3.49
CA PHE A 206 15.80 -4.08 -2.83
C PHE A 206 16.94 -3.07 -2.99
N GLU A 207 16.63 -1.86 -3.43
CA GLU A 207 17.52 -0.71 -3.34
C GLU A 207 17.48 -0.12 -1.92
N SER A 208 16.29 -0.11 -1.31
CA SER A 208 16.06 0.32 0.06
C SER A 208 14.94 -0.50 0.72
N GLY A 209 14.99 -0.66 2.03
CA GLY A 209 13.99 -1.39 2.81
C GLY A 209 14.17 -2.91 2.72
N GLY A 210 13.10 -3.64 2.45
CA GLY A 210 13.08 -5.11 2.36
C GLY A 210 12.49 -5.78 3.59
N VAL A 211 12.12 -4.99 4.59
CA VAL A 211 11.37 -5.41 5.77
C VAL A 211 10.17 -4.49 5.94
N TRP A 212 9.14 -5.00 6.58
CA TRP A 212 7.96 -4.20 6.92
C TRP A 212 8.30 -3.14 7.97
N ASN A 213 7.89 -1.92 7.71
CA ASN A 213 7.99 -0.79 8.64
C ASN A 213 6.99 0.32 8.21
N GLU A 214 7.02 1.47 8.87
CA GLU A 214 6.10 2.60 8.59
C GLU A 214 6.50 3.45 7.37
N LEU A 215 7.55 3.10 6.62
CA LEU A 215 8.07 3.91 5.53
C LEU A 215 7.75 3.27 4.16
N PHE A 216 8.77 3.06 3.38
CA PHE A 216 8.64 2.46 2.06
C PHE A 216 9.86 1.58 1.75
N SER A 217 9.67 0.66 0.81
CA SER A 217 10.73 -0.13 0.19
C SER A 217 10.74 0.08 -1.31
N THR A 218 11.93 0.10 -1.91
CA THR A 218 12.09 0.16 -3.37
C THR A 218 12.78 -1.09 -3.87
N ILE A 219 12.17 -1.73 -4.86
CA ILE A 219 12.73 -2.86 -5.62
C ILE A 219 13.12 -2.31 -6.98
N MET A 220 14.43 -2.34 -7.29
CA MET A 220 14.96 -1.85 -8.57
C MET A 220 14.51 -2.72 -9.74
N GLU A 221 14.52 -4.03 -9.54
CA GLU A 221 14.15 -5.01 -10.55
C GLU A 221 13.52 -6.22 -9.88
N LEU A 222 12.37 -6.64 -10.37
CA LEU A 222 11.72 -7.90 -10.05
C LEU A 222 11.76 -8.77 -11.31
N ASP A 223 12.53 -9.86 -11.27
CA ASP A 223 12.53 -10.87 -12.32
C ASP A 223 11.54 -11.98 -11.97
N ALA A 224 10.40 -11.93 -12.62
CA ALA A 224 9.29 -12.87 -12.46
C ALA A 224 9.40 -14.09 -13.38
N ASN A 225 10.47 -14.21 -14.17
CA ASN A 225 10.64 -15.36 -15.05
C ASN A 225 10.82 -16.65 -14.25
N ILE A 226 10.17 -17.71 -14.74
CA ILE A 226 10.38 -19.08 -14.25
C ILE A 226 11.39 -19.75 -15.18
N TYR A 227 12.56 -20.01 -14.63
CA TYR A 227 13.68 -20.60 -15.35
C TYR A 227 13.61 -22.13 -15.27
N GLY A 228 13.44 -22.81 -16.39
CA GLY A 228 13.31 -24.26 -16.46
C GLY A 228 13.56 -24.81 -17.85
N CYS A 229 13.27 -26.08 -18.06
CA CYS A 229 13.34 -26.70 -19.39
C CYS A 229 11.98 -26.57 -20.07
N THR A 230 11.93 -25.86 -21.20
CA THR A 230 10.69 -25.62 -21.96
C THR A 230 10.42 -26.68 -23.02
N ASP A 231 11.29 -27.70 -23.20
CA ASP A 231 11.10 -28.79 -24.15
C ASP A 231 10.16 -29.87 -23.57
N PRO A 232 8.93 -30.04 -24.10
CA PRO A 232 7.96 -30.99 -23.57
C PRO A 232 8.35 -32.46 -23.74
N GLU A 233 9.39 -32.74 -24.54
CA GLU A 233 9.91 -34.12 -24.72
C GLU A 233 11.07 -34.39 -23.73
N ALA A 234 11.57 -33.40 -23.01
CA ALA A 234 12.64 -33.56 -22.03
C ALA A 234 12.17 -34.20 -20.73
N LEU A 235 13.04 -34.98 -20.08
CA LEU A 235 12.72 -35.63 -18.81
C LEU A 235 12.59 -34.62 -17.61
N ASN A 236 13.14 -33.45 -17.78
CA ASN A 236 13.10 -32.34 -16.80
C ASN A 236 12.25 -31.16 -17.31
N TYR A 237 11.29 -31.46 -18.18
CA TYR A 237 10.33 -30.44 -18.63
C TYR A 237 9.60 -29.81 -17.43
N ASP A 238 9.52 -28.50 -17.46
CA ASP A 238 8.75 -27.69 -16.52
C ASP A 238 7.68 -26.94 -17.31
N GLU A 239 6.43 -27.27 -17.08
CA GLU A 239 5.30 -26.68 -17.81
C GLU A 239 5.09 -25.20 -17.52
N TYR A 240 5.62 -24.71 -16.39
CA TYR A 240 5.52 -23.31 -15.99
C TYR A 240 6.75 -22.47 -16.39
N ALA A 241 7.81 -23.11 -16.89
CA ALA A 241 9.01 -22.39 -17.31
C ALA A 241 8.72 -21.39 -18.43
N THR A 242 9.07 -20.12 -18.20
CA THR A 242 8.97 -19.04 -19.19
C THR A 242 10.30 -18.82 -19.91
N VAL A 243 11.42 -19.20 -19.32
CA VAL A 243 12.77 -19.05 -19.86
C VAL A 243 13.52 -20.38 -19.84
N ASP A 244 14.01 -20.81 -21.02
CA ASP A 244 14.76 -22.04 -21.18
C ASP A 244 16.20 -21.91 -20.66
N LEU A 245 16.53 -22.66 -19.60
CA LEU A 245 17.91 -22.72 -19.03
C LEU A 245 18.93 -23.35 -19.98
N SER A 246 18.54 -24.06 -21.01
CA SER A 246 19.46 -24.64 -21.98
C SER A 246 20.12 -23.61 -22.90
N LEU A 247 19.65 -22.37 -22.87
CA LEU A 247 20.11 -21.27 -23.73
C LEU A 247 20.99 -20.23 -22.99
N ILE A 248 21.30 -20.48 -21.70
CA ILE A 248 22.14 -19.59 -20.87
C ILE A 248 23.57 -20.14 -20.68
#